data_1ef8db2f0467a96cf5f76eae82c17719
#
_entry.id   1ef8db2f0467a96cf5f76eae82c17719
#
_cell.length_a   1.000
_cell.length_b   1.000
_cell.length_c   1.000
_cell.angle_alpha   90.00
_cell.angle_beta   90.00
_cell.angle_gamma   90.00
#
_symmetry.space_group_name_H-M   'P 1'
#
loop_
_entity.id
_entity.type
_entity.pdbx_description
1 polymer ?
#
loop_
_entity_poly.entity_id
_entity_poly.type
_entity_poly.pdbx_seq_one_letter_code
_entity_poly.pdbx_strand_id
1 'polypeptide(L)'
;MKIKIVTVGKLKEKYLKDGIAEYTKRLGRFTKIEMIELPDEKTPDRASDLENQQILEKEGNRILAKVGDREYVIALAIEGQQFPSEKFSQTIEEVTVRGYSEITFVIGGSLGLSPAVKKRANLLMSFGKLTLPHQLMKLVLIEQIYRAFMIQQGSPYHK
;
A
#
# COMPACT_ATOMS: atom_id res chain seq x y z
N MET A 1 -10.78 -8.46 10.37
CA MET A 1 -9.63 -7.65 9.89
C MET A 1 -10.10 -6.72 8.80
N LYS A 2 -9.81 -5.45 8.92
CA LYS A 2 -10.05 -4.46 7.88
C LYS A 2 -8.69 -4.11 7.23
N ILE A 3 -8.68 -3.94 5.92
CA ILE A 3 -7.49 -3.51 5.18
C ILE A 3 -7.80 -2.18 4.50
N LYS A 4 -6.98 -1.20 4.79
CA LYS A 4 -7.06 0.12 4.19
C LYS A 4 -5.83 0.33 3.31
N ILE A 5 -6.05 0.90 2.13
CA ILE A 5 -4.97 1.24 1.20
C ILE A 5 -5.03 2.74 0.98
N VAL A 6 -4.03 3.46 1.46
CA VAL A 6 -3.90 4.91 1.32
C VAL A 6 -2.90 5.20 0.22
N THR A 7 -3.33 5.85 -0.83
CA THR A 7 -2.49 6.10 -2.00
C THR A 7 -2.50 7.58 -2.38
N VAL A 8 -1.39 8.05 -2.94
CA VAL A 8 -1.30 9.38 -3.52
C VAL A 8 -1.54 9.27 -5.02
N GLY A 9 -2.51 10.02 -5.52
CA GLY A 9 -2.93 9.98 -6.91
C GLY A 9 -4.17 9.12 -7.15
N LYS A 10 -4.93 9.48 -8.17
CA LYS A 10 -6.19 8.80 -8.53
C LYS A 10 -5.98 7.81 -9.67
N LEU A 11 -6.69 6.70 -9.61
CA LEU A 11 -6.77 5.76 -10.73
C LEU A 11 -7.50 6.43 -11.91
N LYS A 12 -6.89 6.39 -13.08
CA LYS A 12 -7.46 6.96 -14.31
C LYS A 12 -7.78 5.88 -15.34
N GLU A 13 -6.94 4.84 -15.41
CA GLU A 13 -7.05 3.82 -16.43
C GLU A 13 -8.16 2.82 -16.10
N LYS A 14 -9.05 2.59 -17.05
CA LYS A 14 -10.18 1.69 -16.87
C LYS A 14 -9.74 0.26 -16.52
N TYR A 15 -8.69 -0.25 -17.18
CA TYR A 15 -8.22 -1.62 -16.94
C TYR A 15 -7.70 -1.80 -15.52
N LEU A 16 -7.09 -0.77 -14.92
CA LEU A 16 -6.64 -0.81 -13.53
C LEU A 16 -7.81 -0.76 -12.57
N LYS A 17 -8.80 0.10 -12.84
CA LYS A 17 -10.03 0.18 -12.05
C LYS A 17 -10.76 -1.15 -12.04
N ASP A 18 -10.91 -1.77 -13.21
CA ASP A 18 -11.59 -3.05 -13.36
C ASP A 18 -10.85 -4.17 -12.62
N GLY A 19 -9.51 -4.20 -12.73
CA GLY A 19 -8.69 -5.18 -12.03
C GLY A 19 -8.79 -5.05 -10.52
N ILE A 20 -8.71 -3.84 -10.01
CA ILE A 20 -8.82 -3.58 -8.56
C ILE A 20 -10.22 -3.93 -8.07
N ALA A 21 -11.26 -3.58 -8.82
CA ALA A 21 -12.63 -3.93 -8.47
C ALA A 21 -12.83 -5.45 -8.38
N GLU A 22 -12.23 -6.20 -9.30
CA GLU A 22 -12.32 -7.66 -9.31
C GLU A 22 -11.68 -8.27 -8.05
N TYR A 23 -10.46 -7.84 -7.69
CA TYR A 23 -9.81 -8.36 -6.49
C TYR A 23 -10.50 -7.89 -5.21
N THR A 24 -11.00 -6.67 -5.17
CA THR A 24 -11.79 -6.17 -4.04
C THR A 24 -13.02 -7.04 -3.81
N LYS A 25 -13.70 -7.41 -4.90
CA LYS A 25 -14.86 -8.32 -4.84
C LYS A 25 -14.46 -9.68 -4.27
N ARG A 26 -13.40 -10.28 -4.78
CA ARG A 26 -12.92 -11.59 -4.30
C ARG A 26 -12.53 -11.54 -2.81
N LEU A 27 -11.91 -10.45 -2.39
CA LEU A 27 -11.48 -10.25 -1.01
C LEU A 27 -12.64 -10.04 -0.03
N GLY A 28 -13.82 -9.65 -0.51
CA GLY A 28 -14.98 -9.38 0.34
C GLY A 28 -15.41 -10.56 1.20
N ARG A 29 -15.00 -11.78 0.85
CA ARG A 29 -15.25 -12.99 1.65
C ARG A 29 -14.37 -13.08 2.90
N PHE A 30 -13.24 -12.40 2.92
CA PHE A 30 -12.21 -12.55 3.95
C PHE A 30 -12.00 -11.29 4.77
N THR A 31 -12.18 -10.12 4.15
CA THR A 31 -11.84 -8.86 4.76
C THR A 31 -12.62 -7.72 4.10
N LYS A 32 -12.63 -6.58 4.76
CA LYS A 32 -13.18 -5.35 4.20
C LYS A 32 -12.02 -4.51 3.67
N ILE A 33 -12.09 -4.15 2.39
CA ILE A 33 -11.09 -3.30 1.75
C ILE A 33 -11.64 -1.88 1.63
N GLU A 34 -10.85 -0.91 2.08
CA GLU A 34 -11.12 0.51 1.85
C GLU A 34 -9.93 1.11 1.12
N MET A 35 -10.17 1.73 -0.03
CA MET A 35 -9.12 2.45 -0.76
C MET A 35 -9.35 3.95 -0.65
N ILE A 36 -8.35 4.66 -0.14
CA ILE A 36 -8.36 6.11 -0.01
C ILE A 36 -7.35 6.69 -0.98
N GLU A 37 -7.83 7.44 -1.95
CA GLU A 37 -7.00 8.13 -2.94
C GLU A 37 -6.86 9.59 -2.55
N LEU A 38 -5.63 10.02 -2.31
CA LEU A 38 -5.31 11.39 -1.93
C LEU A 38 -4.81 12.18 -3.13
N PRO A 39 -5.06 13.50 -3.17
CA PRO A 39 -4.51 14.32 -4.26
C PRO A 39 -2.98 14.28 -4.24
N ASP A 40 -2.39 14.16 -5.43
CA ASP A 40 -0.95 14.35 -5.59
C ASP A 40 -0.62 15.82 -5.78
N GLU A 41 0.58 16.20 -5.34
CA GLU A 41 1.12 17.52 -5.63
C GLU A 41 1.79 17.52 -6.99
N LYS A 42 1.63 18.59 -7.76
CA LYS A 42 2.32 18.75 -9.03
C LYS A 42 3.81 18.92 -8.77
N THR A 43 4.62 18.06 -9.39
CA THR A 43 6.08 18.13 -9.30
C THR A 43 6.62 18.84 -10.53
N PRO A 44 7.28 20.01 -10.40
CA PRO A 44 7.92 20.66 -11.53
C PRO A 44 9.04 19.78 -12.11
N ASP A 45 9.24 19.82 -13.43
CA ASP A 45 10.25 19.01 -14.12
C ASP A 45 11.68 19.26 -13.61
N ARG A 46 11.94 20.48 -13.13
CA ARG A 46 13.25 20.89 -12.60
C ARG A 46 13.12 21.39 -11.16
N ALA A 47 12.38 20.65 -10.35
CA ALA A 47 12.20 21.01 -8.96
C ALA A 47 13.54 20.91 -8.20
N SER A 48 13.78 21.87 -7.31
CA SER A 48 14.91 21.83 -6.39
C SER A 48 14.69 20.76 -5.33
N ASP A 49 15.75 20.38 -4.62
CA ASP A 49 15.64 19.44 -3.49
C ASP A 49 14.67 19.97 -2.42
N LEU A 50 14.71 21.28 -2.17
CA LEU A 50 13.79 21.90 -1.21
C LEU A 50 12.33 21.81 -1.67
N GLU A 51 12.06 22.06 -2.95
CA GLU A 51 10.72 21.93 -3.51
C GLU A 51 10.20 20.49 -3.40
N ASN A 52 11.05 19.53 -3.74
CA ASN A 52 10.72 18.09 -3.62
C ASN A 52 10.41 17.71 -2.16
N GLN A 53 11.21 18.21 -1.22
CA GLN A 53 11.00 17.99 0.20
C GLN A 53 9.68 18.56 0.67
N GLN A 54 9.30 19.75 0.22
CA GLN A 54 8.02 20.38 0.56
C GLN A 54 6.84 19.59 0.00
N ILE A 55 6.96 19.07 -1.21
CA ILE A 55 5.95 18.23 -1.85
C ILE A 55 5.75 16.95 -1.04
N LEU A 56 6.84 16.27 -0.70
CA LEU A 56 6.81 15.05 0.12
C LEU A 56 6.15 15.30 1.47
N GLU A 57 6.47 16.42 2.10
CA GLU A 57 5.91 16.78 3.39
C GLU A 57 4.40 17.01 3.33
N LYS A 58 3.92 17.73 2.29
CA LYS A 58 2.49 17.97 2.09
C LYS A 58 1.74 16.65 1.85
N GLU A 59 2.25 15.82 0.95
CA GLU A 59 1.66 14.51 0.66
C GLU A 59 1.70 13.61 1.89
N GLY A 60 2.81 13.62 2.63
CA GLY A 60 2.97 12.86 3.84
C GLY A 60 1.99 13.25 4.94
N ASN A 61 1.73 14.54 5.11
CA ASN A 61 0.77 15.03 6.09
C ASN A 61 -0.65 14.56 5.74
N ARG A 62 -1.00 14.53 4.46
CA ARG A 62 -2.30 14.00 4.00
C ARG A 62 -2.43 12.51 4.31
N ILE A 63 -1.36 11.74 4.07
CA ILE A 63 -1.32 10.32 4.38
C ILE A 63 -1.51 10.09 5.88
N LEU A 64 -0.72 10.78 6.70
CA LEU A 64 -0.76 10.61 8.16
C LEU A 64 -2.12 10.99 8.76
N ALA A 65 -2.82 11.95 8.15
CA ALA A 65 -4.17 12.32 8.57
C ALA A 65 -5.19 11.18 8.38
N LYS A 66 -4.87 10.19 7.54
CA LYS A 66 -5.74 9.04 7.27
C LYS A 66 -5.32 7.78 8.01
N VAL A 67 -4.30 7.86 8.85
CA VAL A 67 -3.75 6.72 9.59
C VAL A 67 -3.98 6.94 11.08
N GLY A 68 -4.66 5.99 11.71
CA GLY A 68 -4.88 6.01 13.16
C GLY A 68 -3.73 5.38 13.94
N ASP A 69 -3.69 5.66 15.24
CA ASP A 69 -2.59 5.20 16.11
C ASP A 69 -2.55 3.70 16.32
N ARG A 70 -3.70 3.04 16.18
CA ARG A 70 -3.84 1.60 16.47
C ARG A 70 -3.75 0.72 15.21
N GLU A 71 -3.51 1.32 14.08
CA GLU A 71 -3.37 0.58 12.83
C GLU A 71 -1.94 0.06 12.68
N TYR A 72 -1.81 -1.13 12.10
CA TYR A 72 -0.51 -1.64 11.67
C TYR A 72 -0.25 -1.10 10.27
N VAL A 73 0.79 -0.30 10.12
CA VAL A 73 1.08 0.40 8.87
C VAL A 73 2.22 -0.29 8.13
N ILE A 74 1.93 -0.67 6.89
CA ILE A 74 2.93 -1.20 5.96
C ILE A 74 3.08 -0.19 4.83
N ALA A 75 4.23 0.46 4.74
CA ALA A 75 4.51 1.43 3.70
C ALA A 75 5.37 0.78 2.61
N LEU A 76 4.99 1.02 1.35
CA LEU A 76 5.75 0.49 0.22
C LEU A 76 6.89 1.44 -0.13
N ALA A 77 8.11 0.93 -0.09
CA ALA A 77 9.31 1.69 -0.37
C ALA A 77 10.35 0.76 -0.99
N ILE A 78 11.10 1.27 -1.98
CA ILE A 78 12.11 0.46 -2.69
C ILE A 78 13.16 -0.10 -1.72
N GLU A 79 13.53 0.68 -0.70
CA GLU A 79 14.50 0.28 0.32
C GLU A 79 13.92 -0.66 1.40
N GLY A 80 12.64 -1.01 1.31
CA GLY A 80 12.00 -1.87 2.29
C GLY A 80 12.41 -3.33 2.17
N GLN A 81 11.87 -4.15 3.07
CA GLN A 81 12.13 -5.59 3.06
C GLN A 81 11.39 -6.25 1.90
N GLN A 82 12.06 -7.22 1.27
CA GLN A 82 11.47 -8.03 0.21
C GLN A 82 11.04 -9.37 0.80
N PHE A 83 9.82 -9.80 0.46
CA PHE A 83 9.27 -11.05 0.95
C PHE A 83 8.81 -11.92 -0.22
N PRO A 84 8.93 -13.26 -0.11
CA PRO A 84 8.09 -14.12 -0.93
C PRO A 84 6.64 -14.03 -0.49
N SER A 85 5.72 -14.40 -1.37
CA SER A 85 4.27 -14.28 -1.10
C SER A 85 3.84 -15.05 0.15
N GLU A 86 4.47 -16.19 0.42
CA GLU A 86 4.19 -17.00 1.61
C GLU A 86 4.53 -16.23 2.89
N LYS A 87 5.65 -15.53 2.90
CA LYS A 87 6.06 -14.73 4.06
C LYS A 87 5.16 -13.51 4.22
N PHE A 88 4.72 -12.90 3.13
CA PHE A 88 3.76 -11.81 3.17
C PHE A 88 2.43 -12.27 3.80
N SER A 89 1.94 -13.44 3.37
CA SER A 89 0.75 -14.05 3.95
C SER A 89 0.90 -14.29 5.46
N GLN A 90 2.03 -14.85 5.86
CA GLN A 90 2.34 -15.10 7.27
C GLN A 90 2.37 -13.79 8.08
N THR A 91 2.93 -12.73 7.51
CA THR A 91 3.02 -11.43 8.16
C THR A 91 1.61 -10.87 8.44
N ILE A 92 0.70 -10.95 7.47
CA ILE A 92 -0.70 -10.50 7.67
C ILE A 92 -1.36 -11.31 8.79
N GLU A 93 -1.16 -12.62 8.80
CA GLU A 93 -1.73 -13.49 9.84
C GLU A 93 -1.16 -13.15 11.22
N GLU A 94 0.15 -12.97 11.33
CA GLU A 94 0.82 -12.62 12.59
C GLU A 94 0.32 -11.28 13.15
N VAL A 95 0.12 -10.29 12.29
CA VAL A 95 -0.42 -8.99 12.69
C VAL A 95 -1.82 -9.14 13.29
N THR A 96 -2.64 -9.99 12.67
CA THR A 96 -3.99 -10.29 13.19
C THR A 96 -3.92 -10.97 14.56
N VAL A 97 -3.04 -11.96 14.70
CA VAL A 97 -2.85 -12.69 15.97
C VAL A 97 -2.36 -11.76 17.09
N ARG A 98 -1.53 -10.76 16.74
CA ARG A 98 -1.06 -9.75 17.70
C ARG A 98 -2.14 -8.79 18.19
N GLY A 99 -3.35 -8.88 17.65
CA GLY A 99 -4.49 -8.10 18.12
C GLY A 99 -4.82 -6.85 17.31
N TYR A 100 -4.14 -6.61 16.19
CA TYR A 100 -4.49 -5.51 15.30
C TYR A 100 -5.77 -5.85 14.54
N SER A 101 -6.69 -4.91 14.50
CA SER A 101 -7.95 -5.06 13.75
C SER A 101 -7.90 -4.42 12.37
N GLU A 102 -6.86 -3.67 12.08
CA GLU A 102 -6.71 -2.96 10.81
C GLU A 102 -5.25 -2.91 10.38
N ILE A 103 -5.03 -3.24 9.09
CA ILE A 103 -3.74 -3.06 8.43
C ILE A 103 -3.92 -1.96 7.39
N THR A 104 -3.03 -0.98 7.40
CA THR A 104 -3.04 0.12 6.45
C THR A 104 -1.79 0.04 5.58
N PHE A 105 -2.00 -0.13 4.28
CA PHE A 105 -0.92 -0.06 3.29
C PHE A 105 -0.83 1.37 2.75
N VAL A 106 0.39 1.85 2.57
CA VAL A 106 0.64 3.21 2.07
C VAL A 106 1.46 3.15 0.79
N ILE A 107 0.96 3.78 -0.26
CA ILE A 107 1.65 3.92 -1.54
C ILE A 107 1.82 5.42 -1.80
N GLY A 108 3.08 5.86 -1.94
CA GLY A 108 3.40 7.25 -2.21
C GLY A 108 3.18 7.66 -3.66
N GLY A 109 3.41 8.93 -3.95
CA GLY A 109 3.37 9.47 -5.30
C GLY A 109 4.71 9.32 -6.02
N SER A 110 4.95 10.17 -7.01
CA SER A 110 6.14 10.08 -7.88
C SER A 110 7.46 10.28 -7.13
N LEU A 111 7.46 11.01 -6.03
CA LEU A 111 8.67 11.25 -5.21
C LEU A 111 8.84 10.24 -4.08
N GLY A 112 7.93 9.27 -3.95
CA GLY A 112 7.96 8.29 -2.88
C GLY A 112 7.28 8.77 -1.60
N LEU A 113 7.84 8.42 -0.46
CA LEU A 113 7.27 8.71 0.86
C LEU A 113 8.16 9.64 1.67
N SER A 114 7.54 10.52 2.46
CA SER A 114 8.27 11.40 3.36
C SER A 114 8.93 10.62 4.50
N PRO A 115 9.98 11.18 5.14
CA PRO A 115 10.58 10.56 6.32
C PRO A 115 9.57 10.33 7.45
N ALA A 116 8.61 11.23 7.64
CA ALA A 116 7.60 11.09 8.69
C ALA A 116 6.70 9.89 8.47
N VAL A 117 6.28 9.65 7.21
CA VAL A 117 5.48 8.48 6.87
C VAL A 117 6.26 7.19 7.10
N LYS A 118 7.52 7.16 6.66
CA LYS A 118 8.39 5.99 6.87
C LYS A 118 8.59 5.69 8.35
N LYS A 119 8.76 6.74 9.16
CA LYS A 119 8.92 6.60 10.61
C LYS A 119 7.66 6.06 11.27
N ARG A 120 6.48 6.47 10.81
CA ARG A 120 5.20 5.97 11.35
C ARG A 120 4.98 4.51 10.99
N ALA A 121 5.47 4.04 9.86
CA ALA A 121 5.24 2.68 9.39
C ALA A 121 5.82 1.66 10.37
N ASN A 122 5.06 0.60 10.61
CA ASN A 122 5.52 -0.56 11.38
C ASN A 122 6.43 -1.46 10.53
N LEU A 123 6.25 -1.40 9.22
CA LEU A 123 7.02 -2.19 8.28
C LEU A 123 7.18 -1.42 6.97
N LEU A 124 8.41 -1.37 6.46
CA LEU A 124 8.67 -0.91 5.10
C LEU A 124 8.83 -2.15 4.22
N MET A 125 8.03 -2.25 3.17
CA MET A 125 8.01 -3.40 2.27
C MET A 125 8.34 -2.98 0.86
N SER A 126 9.10 -3.81 0.14
CA SER A 126 9.50 -3.57 -1.23
C SER A 126 9.06 -4.70 -2.15
N PHE A 127 8.57 -4.36 -3.34
CA PHE A 127 8.31 -5.30 -4.42
C PHE A 127 9.53 -5.49 -5.33
N GLY A 128 10.67 -4.96 -4.96
CA GLY A 128 11.91 -5.08 -5.71
C GLY A 128 12.49 -3.72 -6.10
N LYS A 129 13.59 -3.77 -6.85
CA LYS A 129 14.34 -2.58 -7.22
C LYS A 129 13.78 -1.87 -8.46
N LEU A 130 12.90 -2.52 -9.21
CA LEU A 130 12.28 -1.91 -10.37
C LEU A 130 11.27 -0.85 -9.93
N THR A 131 11.26 0.26 -10.64
CA THR A 131 10.26 1.30 -10.44
C THR A 131 9.01 0.94 -11.24
N LEU A 132 7.88 0.84 -10.56
CA LEU A 132 6.59 0.61 -11.20
C LEU A 132 5.75 1.89 -11.15
N PRO A 133 4.90 2.14 -12.15
CA PRO A 133 3.93 3.20 -12.03
C PRO A 133 3.10 3.03 -10.77
N HIS A 134 2.93 4.08 -9.98
CA HIS A 134 2.22 3.96 -8.70
C HIS A 134 0.75 3.52 -8.87
N GLN A 135 0.14 3.79 -10.03
CA GLN A 135 -1.21 3.32 -10.32
C GLN A 135 -1.25 1.80 -10.51
N LEU A 136 -0.25 1.24 -11.22
CA LEU A 136 -0.12 -0.21 -11.39
C LEU A 136 0.21 -0.88 -10.05
N MET A 137 0.97 -0.23 -9.19
CA MET A 137 1.34 -0.76 -7.88
C MET A 137 0.10 -1.05 -7.03
N LYS A 138 -0.96 -0.26 -7.15
CA LYS A 138 -2.23 -0.52 -6.45
C LYS A 138 -2.81 -1.88 -6.83
N LEU A 139 -2.77 -2.21 -8.12
CA LEU A 139 -3.26 -3.51 -8.59
C LEU A 139 -2.36 -4.65 -8.14
N VAL A 140 -1.04 -4.48 -8.24
CA VAL A 140 -0.07 -5.49 -7.79
C VAL A 140 -0.27 -5.77 -6.30
N LEU A 141 -0.42 -4.73 -5.49
CA LEU A 141 -0.62 -4.87 -4.05
C LEU A 141 -1.90 -5.64 -3.73
N ILE A 142 -3.02 -5.24 -4.33
CA ILE A 142 -4.31 -5.89 -4.00
C ILE A 142 -4.33 -7.35 -4.47
N GLU A 143 -3.66 -7.68 -5.57
CA GLU A 143 -3.48 -9.07 -6.01
C GLU A 143 -2.72 -9.86 -4.94
N GLN A 144 -1.61 -9.31 -4.42
CA GLN A 144 -0.83 -9.98 -3.38
C GLN A 144 -1.59 -10.12 -2.06
N ILE A 145 -2.42 -9.17 -1.70
CA ILE A 145 -3.30 -9.28 -0.54
C ILE A 145 -4.28 -10.44 -0.74
N TYR A 146 -4.90 -10.52 -1.91
CA TYR A 146 -5.78 -11.64 -2.25
C TYR A 146 -5.02 -12.98 -2.18
N ARG A 147 -3.84 -13.04 -2.77
CA ARG A 147 -2.98 -14.22 -2.73
C ARG A 147 -2.65 -14.64 -1.30
N ALA A 148 -2.38 -13.67 -0.43
CA ALA A 148 -2.09 -13.93 0.98
C ALA A 148 -3.25 -14.64 1.68
N PHE A 149 -4.49 -14.21 1.46
CA PHE A 149 -5.66 -14.88 2.02
C PHE A 149 -5.88 -16.25 1.40
N MET A 150 -5.61 -16.42 0.10
CA MET A 150 -5.69 -17.72 -0.55
C MET A 150 -4.68 -18.72 0.04
N ILE A 151 -3.47 -18.27 0.30
CA ILE A 151 -2.45 -19.11 0.96
C ILE A 151 -2.94 -19.53 2.35
N GLN A 152 -3.50 -18.61 3.13
CA GLN A 152 -4.03 -18.91 4.46
C GLN A 152 -5.15 -19.96 4.42
N GLN A 153 -5.94 -19.99 3.36
CA GLN A 153 -7.02 -20.95 3.19
C GLN A 153 -6.55 -22.30 2.63
N GLY A 154 -5.28 -22.47 2.32
CA GLY A 154 -4.79 -23.67 1.66
C GLY A 154 -5.28 -23.83 0.22
N SER A 155 -5.67 -22.74 -0.42
CA SER A 155 -6.17 -22.75 -1.80
C SER A 155 -5.05 -23.04 -2.80
N PRO A 156 -5.35 -23.73 -3.93
CA PRO A 156 -4.37 -23.94 -5.00
C PRO A 156 -4.09 -22.70 -5.86
N TYR A 157 -4.64 -21.55 -5.55
CA TYR A 157 -4.40 -20.31 -6.29
C TYR A 157 -2.92 -19.98 -6.38
N HIS A 158 -2.21 -20.09 -5.27
CA HIS A 158 -0.76 -19.88 -5.24
C HIS A 158 -0.04 -21.18 -5.56
N LYS A 159 0.86 -21.11 -6.54
CA LYS A 159 1.63 -22.28 -7.00
C LYS A 159 3.08 -22.19 -6.60
#